data_751a693a7a98f8fd2bdbdcc5a4310e21
#
_entry.id   751a693a7a98f8fd2bdbdcc5a4310e21
#
_cell.length_a   1.000
_cell.length_b   1.000
_cell.length_c   1.000
_cell.angle_alpha   90.00
_cell.angle_beta   90.00
_cell.angle_gamma   90.00
#
_symmetry.space_group_name_H-M   'P 1'
#
loop_
_entity.id
_entity.type
_entity.pdbx_description
1 polymer ?
#
loop_
_entity_poly.entity_id
_entity_poly.type
_entity_poly.pdbx_seq_one_letter_code
_entity_poly.pdbx_strand_id
1 'polypeptide(L)'
;MSEATFRQPAVSDGQTLWQMATDSQVLDVNTSYAYLLWCRDFAKTSLIAEIDGTPAGFVTGYLRPDEPEILMVWQVAVGAGFQQRGLAATMLDELAARCCVQGVETTVTEDNAPSNRLFTRFAERHGAELTRTALFTPELYPDGHDTEYLYRIGPLGPGAAARVPELAAAGIR
;
A
#
# COMPACT_ATOMS: atom_id res chain seq x y z
N MET A 1 12.78 -20.78 6.41
CA MET A 1 11.56 -20.00 6.09
C MET A 1 11.83 -19.32 4.76
N SER A 2 10.96 -19.48 3.78
CA SER A 2 11.12 -18.84 2.48
C SER A 2 11.07 -17.33 2.62
N GLU A 3 12.04 -16.65 2.02
CA GLU A 3 12.15 -15.20 2.00
C GLU A 3 11.14 -14.60 1.02
N ALA A 4 10.50 -13.50 1.41
CA ALA A 4 9.59 -12.80 0.51
C ALA A 4 10.39 -11.97 -0.49
N THR A 5 10.00 -12.01 -1.75
CA THR A 5 10.48 -11.12 -2.80
C THR A 5 9.42 -10.07 -3.14
N PHE A 6 9.87 -8.89 -3.57
CA PHE A 6 8.98 -7.77 -3.86
C PHE A 6 9.22 -7.26 -5.27
N ARG A 7 8.16 -7.18 -6.06
CA ARG A 7 8.21 -6.68 -7.42
C ARG A 7 7.08 -5.69 -7.74
N GLN A 8 7.25 -4.91 -8.79
CA GLN A 8 6.16 -4.12 -9.35
C GLN A 8 5.12 -5.04 -9.99
N PRO A 9 3.81 -4.70 -9.90
CA PRO A 9 2.79 -5.43 -10.63
C PRO A 9 2.92 -5.20 -12.13
N ALA A 10 2.61 -6.24 -12.92
CA ALA A 10 2.35 -6.15 -14.34
C ALA A 10 0.84 -6.17 -14.61
N VAL A 11 0.39 -5.79 -15.80
CA VAL A 11 -1.03 -5.81 -16.16
C VAL A 11 -1.66 -7.20 -15.97
N SER A 12 -0.88 -8.26 -16.22
CA SER A 12 -1.31 -9.65 -15.99
C SER A 12 -1.62 -9.98 -14.53
N ASP A 13 -1.14 -9.18 -13.57
CA ASP A 13 -1.43 -9.37 -12.15
C ASP A 13 -2.79 -8.80 -11.73
N GLY A 14 -3.46 -8.03 -12.58
CA GLY A 14 -4.73 -7.36 -12.23
C GLY A 14 -5.79 -8.33 -11.72
N GLN A 15 -5.91 -9.52 -12.32
CA GLN A 15 -6.82 -10.57 -11.86
C GLN A 15 -6.43 -11.06 -10.46
N THR A 16 -5.15 -11.27 -10.21
CA THR A 16 -4.63 -11.73 -8.90
C THR A 16 -4.92 -10.70 -7.81
N LEU A 17 -4.67 -9.41 -8.07
CA LEU A 17 -4.96 -8.34 -7.12
C LEU A 17 -6.47 -8.25 -6.83
N TRP A 18 -7.30 -8.31 -7.85
CA TRP A 18 -8.76 -8.31 -7.70
C TRP A 18 -9.23 -9.49 -6.85
N GLN A 19 -8.71 -10.70 -7.11
CA GLN A 19 -9.06 -11.90 -6.34
C GLN A 19 -8.62 -11.78 -4.88
N MET A 20 -7.39 -11.31 -4.62
CA MET A 20 -6.90 -11.12 -3.26
C MET A 20 -7.70 -10.06 -2.50
N ALA A 21 -8.12 -8.97 -3.15
CA ALA A 21 -8.97 -7.96 -2.55
C ALA A 21 -10.35 -8.56 -2.21
N THR A 22 -10.92 -9.36 -3.10
CA THR A 22 -12.20 -10.06 -2.88
C THR A 22 -12.10 -11.02 -1.69
N ASP A 23 -11.04 -11.81 -1.63
CA ASP A 23 -10.83 -12.82 -0.60
C ASP A 23 -10.53 -12.21 0.78
N SER A 24 -10.05 -10.97 0.82
CA SER A 24 -9.71 -10.28 2.07
C SER A 24 -10.92 -10.01 2.96
N GLN A 25 -12.11 -9.85 2.37
CA GLN A 25 -13.39 -9.52 3.04
C GLN A 25 -13.38 -8.23 3.89
N VAL A 26 -12.29 -7.45 3.83
CA VAL A 26 -12.12 -6.17 4.56
C VAL A 26 -11.87 -5.00 3.63
N LEU A 27 -11.49 -5.25 2.37
CA LEU A 27 -11.29 -4.21 1.36
C LEU A 27 -12.57 -3.99 0.55
N ASP A 28 -12.86 -2.74 0.24
CA ASP A 28 -13.85 -2.42 -0.80
C ASP A 28 -13.32 -2.88 -2.15
N VAL A 29 -14.01 -3.86 -2.74
CA VAL A 29 -13.60 -4.45 -4.00
C VAL A 29 -14.06 -3.55 -5.14
N ASN A 30 -13.10 -3.05 -5.91
CA ASN A 30 -13.36 -2.29 -7.11
C ASN A 30 -13.62 -3.20 -8.31
N THR A 31 -14.01 -2.62 -9.45
CA THR A 31 -14.15 -3.39 -10.70
C THR A 31 -12.82 -4.01 -11.10
N SER A 32 -12.84 -5.17 -11.75
CA SER A 32 -11.63 -5.81 -12.27
C SER A 32 -10.83 -4.88 -13.21
N TYR A 33 -11.52 -4.01 -13.94
CA TYR A 33 -10.91 -2.98 -14.79
C TYR A 33 -10.03 -2.00 -13.99
N ALA A 34 -10.46 -1.59 -12.79
CA ALA A 34 -9.68 -0.70 -11.94
C ALA A 34 -8.31 -1.33 -11.58
N TYR A 35 -8.26 -2.62 -11.29
CA TYR A 35 -7.00 -3.32 -11.00
C TYR A 35 -6.08 -3.41 -12.21
N LEU A 36 -6.61 -3.57 -13.43
CA LEU A 36 -5.83 -3.52 -14.66
C LEU A 36 -5.20 -2.14 -14.88
N LEU A 37 -5.98 -1.07 -14.70
CA LEU A 37 -5.47 0.31 -14.76
C LEU A 37 -4.39 0.54 -13.70
N TRP A 38 -4.60 0.04 -12.48
CA TRP A 38 -3.63 0.20 -11.41
C TRP A 38 -2.30 -0.46 -11.73
N CYS A 39 -2.33 -1.71 -12.20
CA CYS A 39 -1.13 -2.44 -12.62
C CYS A 39 -0.42 -1.80 -13.81
N ARG A 40 -1.13 -1.08 -14.68
CA ARG A 40 -0.55 -0.37 -15.82
C ARG A 40 0.03 0.99 -15.41
N ASP A 41 -0.77 1.83 -14.76
CA ASP A 41 -0.48 3.25 -14.61
C ASP A 41 0.23 3.56 -13.28
N PHE A 42 0.00 2.75 -12.25
CA PHE A 42 0.56 2.92 -10.90
C PHE A 42 1.48 1.78 -10.46
N ALA A 43 2.04 1.03 -11.40
CA ALA A 43 2.96 -0.08 -11.10
C ALA A 43 4.18 0.37 -10.29
N LYS A 44 4.72 1.56 -10.57
CA LYS A 44 5.91 2.09 -9.89
C LYS A 44 5.66 2.46 -8.42
N THR A 45 4.41 2.69 -8.06
CA THR A 45 3.96 3.05 -6.72
C THR A 45 3.13 1.94 -6.07
N SER A 46 3.33 0.71 -6.54
CA SER A 46 2.66 -0.49 -6.06
C SER A 46 3.64 -1.66 -5.98
N LEU A 47 3.35 -2.63 -5.11
CA LEU A 47 4.16 -3.84 -4.94
C LEU A 47 3.29 -5.09 -4.86
N ILE A 48 3.84 -6.19 -5.38
CA ILE A 48 3.42 -7.55 -5.07
C ILE A 48 4.52 -8.20 -4.26
N ALA A 49 4.15 -8.83 -3.15
CA ALA A 49 5.01 -9.72 -2.40
C ALA A 49 4.78 -11.16 -2.87
N GLU A 50 5.86 -11.89 -3.13
CA GLU A 50 5.82 -13.30 -3.50
C GLU A 50 6.63 -14.13 -2.50
N ILE A 51 6.12 -15.32 -2.18
CA ILE A 51 6.82 -16.34 -1.39
C ILE A 51 6.85 -17.59 -2.24
N ASP A 52 8.04 -18.09 -2.52
CA ASP A 52 8.26 -19.25 -3.42
C ASP A 52 7.57 -19.08 -4.79
N GLY A 53 7.60 -17.87 -5.35
CA GLY A 53 6.99 -17.54 -6.63
C GLY A 53 5.46 -17.45 -6.61
N THR A 54 4.83 -17.55 -5.42
CA THR A 54 3.38 -17.42 -5.26
C THR A 54 3.04 -16.02 -4.72
N PRO A 55 2.12 -15.27 -5.36
CA PRO A 55 1.65 -14.00 -4.82
C PRO A 55 1.07 -14.17 -3.42
N ALA A 56 1.69 -13.49 -2.45
CA ALA A 56 1.37 -13.60 -1.03
C ALA A 56 0.69 -12.35 -0.47
N GLY A 57 0.86 -11.21 -1.13
CA GLY A 57 0.27 -9.93 -0.74
C GLY A 57 0.50 -8.86 -1.80
N PHE A 58 -0.20 -7.75 -1.67
CA PHE A 58 0.03 -6.56 -2.48
C PHE A 58 -0.19 -5.28 -1.69
N VAL A 59 0.44 -4.21 -2.13
CA VAL A 59 0.13 -2.83 -1.75
C VAL A 59 0.03 -2.00 -3.02
N THR A 60 -1.03 -1.21 -3.14
CA THR A 60 -1.25 -0.27 -4.24
C THR A 60 -1.29 1.16 -3.72
N GLY A 61 -0.72 2.07 -4.49
CA GLY A 61 -0.68 3.47 -4.12
C GLY A 61 -0.34 4.38 -5.31
N TYR A 62 -0.32 5.67 -5.05
CA TYR A 62 0.09 6.69 -6.00
C TYR A 62 0.73 7.88 -5.26
N LEU A 63 1.59 8.62 -5.94
CA LEU A 63 2.09 9.88 -5.41
C LEU A 63 1.00 10.94 -5.54
N ARG A 64 0.78 11.70 -4.48
CA ARG A 64 -0.24 12.77 -4.49
C ARG A 64 0.06 13.78 -5.60
N PRO A 65 -0.91 14.12 -6.47
CA PRO A 65 -0.67 15.08 -7.57
C PRO A 65 -0.16 16.44 -7.10
N ASP A 66 -0.69 16.94 -5.98
CA ASP A 66 -0.35 18.25 -5.43
C ASP A 66 0.82 18.21 -4.42
N GLU A 67 1.17 17.02 -3.93
CA GLU A 67 2.23 16.77 -2.97
C GLU A 67 2.98 15.49 -3.36
N PRO A 68 3.81 15.51 -4.43
CA PRO A 68 4.42 14.30 -5.01
C PRO A 68 5.43 13.60 -4.07
N GLU A 69 5.82 14.23 -2.99
CA GLU A 69 6.61 13.64 -1.91
C GLU A 69 5.77 12.79 -0.93
N ILE A 70 4.45 12.74 -1.11
CA ILE A 70 3.52 11.96 -0.30
C ILE A 70 2.98 10.79 -1.11
N LEU A 71 3.15 9.58 -0.58
CA LEU A 71 2.55 8.35 -1.11
C LEU A 71 1.16 8.16 -0.52
N MET A 72 0.14 8.20 -1.35
CA MET A 72 -1.19 7.75 -0.96
C MET A 72 -1.28 6.24 -1.15
N VAL A 73 -1.44 5.50 -0.05
CA VAL A 73 -1.67 4.05 -0.07
C VAL A 73 -3.16 3.81 -0.22
N TRP A 74 -3.53 3.11 -1.29
CA TRP A 74 -4.94 2.84 -1.59
C TRP A 74 -5.42 1.53 -0.99
N GLN A 75 -4.74 0.42 -1.26
CA GLN A 75 -5.10 -0.90 -0.73
C GLN A 75 -3.88 -1.67 -0.28
N VAL A 76 -4.03 -2.44 0.78
CA VAL A 76 -3.05 -3.43 1.26
C VAL A 76 -3.79 -4.72 1.56
N ALA A 77 -3.36 -5.82 0.98
CA ALA A 77 -3.89 -7.14 1.28
C ALA A 77 -2.79 -8.18 1.44
N VAL A 78 -3.01 -9.13 2.32
CA VAL A 78 -2.16 -10.32 2.50
C VAL A 78 -3.05 -11.55 2.44
N GLY A 79 -2.69 -12.49 1.58
CA GLY A 79 -3.41 -13.75 1.43
C GLY A 79 -3.50 -14.52 2.74
N ALA A 80 -4.62 -15.21 2.98
CA ALA A 80 -4.93 -15.88 4.25
C ALA A 80 -3.80 -16.82 4.72
N GLY A 81 -3.15 -17.54 3.81
CA GLY A 81 -2.03 -18.45 4.12
C GLY A 81 -0.72 -17.75 4.49
N PHE A 82 -0.63 -16.43 4.33
CA PHE A 82 0.59 -15.65 4.52
C PHE A 82 0.47 -14.58 5.61
N GLN A 83 -0.68 -14.50 6.27
CA GLN A 83 -0.93 -13.55 7.35
C GLN A 83 -0.05 -13.82 8.58
N GLN A 84 0.01 -12.83 9.49
CA GLN A 84 0.77 -12.88 10.75
C GLN A 84 2.29 -13.06 10.61
N ARG A 85 2.84 -12.80 9.41
CA ARG A 85 4.29 -12.85 9.12
C ARG A 85 4.92 -11.47 8.96
N GLY A 86 4.20 -10.40 9.28
CA GLY A 86 4.68 -9.02 9.11
C GLY A 86 4.73 -8.53 7.66
N LEU A 87 4.19 -9.30 6.70
CA LEU A 87 4.33 -9.03 5.26
C LEU A 87 3.76 -7.67 4.85
N ALA A 88 2.59 -7.28 5.38
CA ALA A 88 2.00 -5.97 5.11
C ALA A 88 2.91 -4.82 5.55
N ALA A 89 3.52 -4.95 6.74
CA ALA A 89 4.44 -3.96 7.27
C ALA A 89 5.70 -3.84 6.38
N THR A 90 6.27 -4.97 5.98
CA THR A 90 7.45 -5.00 5.11
C THR A 90 7.15 -4.41 3.73
N MET A 91 5.97 -4.72 3.15
CA MET A 91 5.54 -4.12 1.87
C MET A 91 5.43 -2.60 1.95
N LEU A 92 4.86 -2.05 3.03
CA LEU A 92 4.76 -0.60 3.22
C LEU A 92 6.13 0.06 3.35
N ASP A 93 7.02 -0.52 4.17
CA ASP A 93 8.37 -0.01 4.37
C ASP A 93 9.15 -0.03 3.05
N GLU A 94 9.05 -1.12 2.30
CA GLU A 94 9.70 -1.30 1.00
C GLU A 94 9.16 -0.31 -0.05
N LEU A 95 7.83 -0.12 -0.12
CA LEU A 95 7.24 0.81 -1.08
C LEU A 95 7.60 2.25 -0.77
N ALA A 96 7.53 2.67 0.49
CA ALA A 96 7.92 4.02 0.91
C ALA A 96 9.39 4.31 0.57
N ALA A 97 10.27 3.33 0.79
CA ALA A 97 11.69 3.42 0.45
C ALA A 97 11.90 3.53 -1.07
N ARG A 98 11.26 2.68 -1.87
CA ARG A 98 11.38 2.71 -3.34
C ARG A 98 10.86 4.02 -3.96
N CYS A 99 9.79 4.56 -3.39
CA CYS A 99 9.23 5.83 -3.86
C CYS A 99 9.99 7.05 -3.34
N CYS A 100 10.94 6.87 -2.42
CA CYS A 100 11.72 7.96 -1.79
C CYS A 100 10.85 9.07 -1.22
N VAL A 101 9.71 8.72 -0.62
CA VAL A 101 8.72 9.69 -0.14
C VAL A 101 9.06 10.22 1.25
N GLN A 102 8.59 11.43 1.54
CA GLN A 102 8.73 12.09 2.83
C GLN A 102 7.57 11.78 3.79
N GLY A 103 6.47 11.27 3.26
CA GLY A 103 5.32 10.90 4.06
C GLY A 103 4.39 9.93 3.34
N VAL A 104 3.49 9.35 4.12
CA VAL A 104 2.47 8.41 3.65
C VAL A 104 1.11 8.91 4.09
N GLU A 105 0.14 8.84 3.19
CA GLU A 105 -1.28 9.00 3.48
C GLU A 105 -2.04 7.72 3.17
N THR A 106 -3.12 7.51 3.88
CA THR A 106 -4.13 6.48 3.60
C THR A 106 -5.46 6.90 4.19
N THR A 107 -6.56 6.33 3.70
CA THR A 107 -7.85 6.45 4.38
C THR A 107 -8.26 5.12 4.98
N VAL A 108 -8.82 5.16 6.18
CA VAL A 108 -9.23 3.96 6.92
C VAL A 108 -10.54 4.25 7.66
N THR A 109 -11.49 3.32 7.58
CA THR A 109 -12.69 3.36 8.41
C THR A 109 -12.38 2.97 9.86
N GLU A 110 -13.20 3.40 10.80
CA GLU A 110 -12.94 3.19 12.22
C GLU A 110 -12.92 1.72 12.63
N ASP A 111 -13.76 0.92 12.00
CA ASP A 111 -13.92 -0.52 12.25
C ASP A 111 -12.81 -1.39 11.64
N ASN A 112 -12.02 -0.85 10.70
CA ASN A 112 -10.90 -1.57 10.09
C ASN A 112 -9.68 -1.64 11.02
N ALA A 113 -9.83 -2.41 12.10
CA ALA A 113 -8.79 -2.55 13.12
C ALA A 113 -7.42 -3.06 12.59
N PRO A 114 -7.34 -3.98 11.61
CA PRO A 114 -6.05 -4.39 11.05
C PRO A 114 -5.30 -3.23 10.39
N SER A 115 -5.96 -2.42 9.55
CA SER A 115 -5.34 -1.27 8.89
C SER A 115 -4.98 -0.18 9.90
N ASN A 116 -5.85 0.10 10.86
CA ASN A 116 -5.57 1.06 11.93
C ASN A 116 -4.27 0.69 12.68
N ARG A 117 -4.08 -0.59 13.03
CA ARG A 117 -2.84 -1.06 13.67
C ARG A 117 -1.63 -1.00 12.75
N LEU A 118 -1.80 -1.36 11.47
CA LEU A 118 -0.72 -1.37 10.49
C LEU A 118 -0.10 0.01 10.33
N PHE A 119 -0.91 1.03 10.11
CA PHE A 119 -0.45 2.41 9.88
C PHE A 119 0.04 3.09 11.17
N THR A 120 -0.57 2.80 12.32
CA THR A 120 -0.04 3.27 13.61
C THR A 120 1.38 2.74 13.86
N ARG A 121 1.59 1.43 13.66
CA ARG A 121 2.91 0.81 13.82
C ARG A 121 3.91 1.27 12.75
N PHE A 122 3.45 1.59 11.55
CA PHE A 122 4.30 2.19 10.53
C PHE A 122 4.86 3.54 11.02
N ALA A 123 4.00 4.42 11.55
CA ALA A 123 4.43 5.70 12.11
C ALA A 123 5.45 5.50 13.25
N GLU A 124 5.17 4.59 14.18
CA GLU A 124 6.05 4.28 15.31
C GLU A 124 7.43 3.79 14.83
N ARG A 125 7.48 2.85 13.86
CA ARG A 125 8.75 2.33 13.32
C ARG A 125 9.61 3.39 12.64
N HIS A 126 8.98 4.39 12.03
CA HIS A 126 9.67 5.48 11.34
C HIS A 126 9.91 6.69 12.24
N GLY A 127 9.46 6.67 13.50
CA GLY A 127 9.54 7.83 14.41
C GLY A 127 8.80 9.05 13.85
N ALA A 128 7.76 8.82 13.05
CA ALA A 128 6.98 9.82 12.35
C ALA A 128 5.74 10.22 13.15
N GLU A 129 5.31 11.46 12.98
CA GLU A 129 4.03 11.92 13.50
C GLU A 129 2.88 11.31 12.70
N LEU A 130 1.81 10.91 13.40
CA LEU A 130 0.57 10.45 12.80
C LEU A 130 -0.55 11.40 13.18
N THR A 131 -1.20 11.99 12.19
CA THR A 131 -2.46 12.74 12.36
C THR A 131 -3.62 11.96 11.76
N ARG A 132 -4.79 12.07 12.38
CA ARG A 132 -6.04 11.42 11.92
C ARG A 132 -7.15 12.45 11.87
N THR A 133 -7.75 12.64 10.70
CA THR A 133 -8.85 13.59 10.48
C THR A 133 -9.93 12.94 9.62
N ALA A 134 -11.21 13.27 9.86
CA ALA A 134 -12.29 12.84 8.98
C ALA A 134 -12.10 13.49 7.60
N LEU A 135 -12.06 12.68 6.55
CA LEU A 135 -11.87 13.14 5.17
C LEU A 135 -13.14 13.02 4.35
N PHE A 136 -13.67 11.80 4.25
CA PHE A 136 -14.89 11.52 3.50
C PHE A 136 -15.97 11.06 4.47
N THR A 137 -16.95 11.92 4.70
CA THR A 137 -18.06 11.63 5.61
C THR A 137 -19.21 10.94 4.87
N PRO A 138 -20.13 10.25 5.58
CA PRO A 138 -21.20 9.47 4.95
C PRO A 138 -22.05 10.25 3.95
N GLU A 139 -22.19 11.56 4.13
CA GLU A 139 -22.99 12.42 3.26
C GLU A 139 -22.41 12.56 1.84
N LEU A 140 -21.12 12.23 1.66
CA LEU A 140 -20.44 12.25 0.36
C LEU A 140 -20.69 10.98 -0.46
N TYR A 141 -21.19 9.91 0.18
CA TYR A 141 -21.40 8.62 -0.46
C TYR A 141 -22.88 8.39 -0.80
N PRO A 142 -23.21 8.08 -2.07
CA PRO A 142 -24.59 7.81 -2.46
C PRO A 142 -25.12 6.45 -1.96
N ASP A 143 -24.22 5.56 -1.54
CA ASP A 143 -24.47 4.17 -1.19
C ASP A 143 -24.33 3.84 0.32
N GLY A 144 -24.11 4.87 1.16
CA GLY A 144 -24.13 4.70 2.62
C GLY A 144 -22.84 4.16 3.22
N HIS A 145 -21.70 4.63 2.77
CA HIS A 145 -20.39 4.28 3.30
C HIS A 145 -20.11 4.94 4.67
N ASP A 146 -19.30 4.30 5.52
CA ASP A 146 -18.83 4.86 6.77
C ASP A 146 -17.78 5.98 6.53
N THR A 147 -17.50 6.77 7.57
CA THR A 147 -16.49 7.82 7.48
C THR A 147 -15.11 7.23 7.19
N GLU A 148 -14.47 7.72 6.13
CA GLU A 148 -13.06 7.50 5.85
C GLU A 148 -12.21 8.56 6.57
N TYR A 149 -11.34 8.10 7.46
CA TYR A 149 -10.40 8.95 8.18
C TYR A 149 -9.07 8.97 7.45
N LEU A 150 -8.61 10.17 7.11
CA LEU A 150 -7.28 10.39 6.59
C LEU A 150 -6.25 10.19 7.70
N TYR A 151 -5.35 9.25 7.50
CA TYR A 151 -4.09 9.12 8.23
C TYR A 151 -2.99 9.79 7.43
N ARG A 152 -2.34 10.79 8.01
CA ARG A 152 -1.15 11.42 7.45
C ARG A 152 0.03 11.11 8.37
N ILE A 153 1.06 10.49 7.82
CA ILE A 153 2.23 10.00 8.56
C ILE A 153 3.46 10.65 7.96
N GLY A 154 4.18 11.41 8.76
CA GLY A 154 5.41 12.07 8.33
C GLY A 154 5.88 13.15 9.30
N PRO A 155 7.07 13.75 9.07
CA PRO A 155 8.03 13.35 8.04
C PRO A 155 8.65 11.98 8.33
N LEU A 156 8.90 11.20 7.28
CA LEU A 156 9.68 9.97 7.41
C LEU A 156 11.15 10.32 7.51
N GLY A 157 11.85 9.71 8.45
CA GLY A 157 13.27 9.96 8.66
C GLY A 157 14.12 9.54 7.45
N PRO A 158 15.36 10.05 7.33
CA PRO A 158 16.27 9.76 6.20
C PRO A 158 16.60 8.27 6.02
N GLY A 159 16.29 7.42 6.99
CA GLY A 159 16.41 5.97 6.88
C GLY A 159 15.36 5.29 6.02
N ALA A 160 14.26 5.95 5.69
CA ALA A 160 13.24 5.39 4.78
C ALA A 160 13.77 5.34 3.33
N ALA A 161 14.59 6.31 2.94
CA ALA A 161 15.22 6.36 1.60
C ALA A 161 16.53 5.53 1.50
N ALA A 162 17.15 5.16 2.63
CA ALA A 162 18.52 4.61 2.66
C ALA A 162 18.60 3.08 2.62
N ARG A 163 17.49 2.34 2.52
CA ARG A 163 17.45 0.87 2.54
C ARG A 163 17.28 0.21 1.17
N VAL A 164 17.42 0.94 0.08
CA VAL A 164 17.39 0.35 -1.27
C VAL A 164 18.81 -0.05 -1.65
N PRO A 165 19.13 -1.34 -1.88
CA PRO A 165 20.32 -1.70 -2.63
C PRO A 165 20.18 -1.08 -4.02
N GLU A 166 21.21 -0.36 -4.44
CA GLU A 166 21.36 0.24 -5.76
C GLU A 166 21.10 -0.83 -6.84
N LEU A 167 19.88 -0.88 -7.37
CA LEU A 167 19.63 -1.62 -8.59
C LEU A 167 20.22 -0.80 -9.73
N ALA A 168 21.42 -1.24 -10.12
CA ALA A 168 22.23 -0.73 -11.20
C ALA A 168 21.38 -0.29 -12.39
N ALA A 169 21.68 0.89 -12.89
CA ALA A 169 21.26 1.40 -14.17
C ALA A 169 21.52 0.36 -15.28
N ALA A 170 20.49 -0.44 -15.60
CA ALA A 170 20.49 -1.26 -16.79
C ALA A 170 19.97 -0.39 -17.93
N GLY A 171 20.89 0.00 -18.79
CA GLY A 171 20.80 0.94 -19.86
C GLY A 171 19.60 0.83 -20.76
N ILE A 172 19.05 2.00 -21.02
CA ILE A 172 18.27 2.27 -22.22
C ILE A 172 19.32 2.51 -23.34
N ARG A 173 19.33 1.61 -24.30
CA ARG A 173 19.73 1.90 -25.68
C ARG A 173 18.60 1.44 -26.58
#